data_eceeee68dbcaddc374800e8ec124f9c3
#
_entry.id   eceeee68dbcaddc374800e8ec124f9c3
#
_cell.length_a   1.000
_cell.length_b   1.000
_cell.length_c   1.000
_cell.angle_alpha   90.00
_cell.angle_beta   90.00
_cell.angle_gamma   90.00
#
_symmetry.space_group_name_H-M   'P 1'
#
loop_
_entity.id
_entity.type
_entity.pdbx_description
1 polymer ?
#
loop_
_entity_poly.entity_id
_entity_poly.type
_entity_poly.pdbx_seq_one_letter_code
_entity_poly.pdbx_strand_id
1 'polypeptide(L)'
;MPFAQRWVIAARADHPCASSWQACGFTVAVNPQAASGMGTSVALAATLALDAQVDGLLIALADMPLVPAGHYHALIARAGQLGAAALVASAAGSVRSPPAAFGRDHLNVLAASQGDTGGRALLGQAELIACAPDRLIDIDDPQALEQARKL
;
A
#
# COMPACT_ATOMS: atom_id res chain seq x y z
N MET A 1 6.31 11.52 -9.51
CA MET A 1 7.57 10.75 -9.56
C MET A 1 7.35 9.49 -10.37
N PRO A 2 8.26 9.09 -11.24
CA PRO A 2 8.19 7.80 -11.90
C PRO A 2 8.53 6.70 -10.86
N PHE A 3 7.62 5.75 -10.66
CA PHE A 3 7.93 4.51 -9.98
C PHE A 3 8.73 3.61 -10.92
N ALA A 4 9.76 2.92 -10.42
CA ALA A 4 10.52 1.94 -11.19
C ALA A 4 9.64 0.75 -11.58
N GLN A 5 8.78 0.32 -10.66
CA GLN A 5 7.83 -0.78 -10.84
C GLN A 5 6.48 -0.42 -10.20
N ARG A 6 5.41 -1.00 -10.73
CA ARG A 6 4.04 -0.86 -10.20
C ARG A 6 3.34 -2.20 -10.28
N TRP A 7 2.87 -2.70 -9.15
CA TRP A 7 2.14 -3.96 -9.08
C TRP A 7 0.75 -3.77 -8.50
N VAL A 8 -0.20 -4.56 -9.00
CA VAL A 8 -1.46 -4.85 -8.31
C VAL A 8 -1.38 -6.29 -7.82
N ILE A 9 -1.49 -6.49 -6.52
CA ILE A 9 -1.57 -7.81 -5.92
C ILE A 9 -3.04 -8.24 -5.92
N ALA A 10 -3.36 -9.27 -6.69
CA ALA A 10 -4.72 -9.76 -6.87
C ALA A 10 -4.85 -11.23 -6.46
N ALA A 11 -6.02 -11.65 -5.99
CA ALA A 11 -6.26 -13.04 -5.62
C ALA A 11 -6.30 -13.99 -6.85
N ARG A 12 -6.55 -13.43 -8.05
CA ARG A 12 -6.69 -14.22 -9.29
C ARG A 12 -6.28 -13.39 -10.51
N ALA A 13 -5.78 -14.07 -11.53
CA ALA A 13 -5.28 -13.42 -12.76
C ALA A 13 -6.41 -12.85 -13.62
N ASP A 14 -7.58 -13.49 -13.61
CA ASP A 14 -8.78 -13.15 -14.40
C ASP A 14 -9.68 -12.13 -13.69
N HIS A 15 -9.11 -11.27 -12.84
CA HIS A 15 -9.88 -10.20 -12.19
C HIS A 15 -10.49 -9.26 -13.24
N PRO A 16 -11.79 -8.86 -13.12
CA PRO A 16 -12.45 -8.00 -14.11
C PRO A 16 -11.71 -6.70 -14.45
N CYS A 17 -10.96 -6.15 -13.51
CA CYS A 17 -10.18 -4.93 -13.70
C CYS A 17 -8.73 -5.17 -14.18
N ALA A 18 -8.31 -6.41 -14.42
CA ALA A 18 -6.91 -6.72 -14.73
C ALA A 18 -6.40 -5.97 -15.97
N SER A 19 -7.20 -5.94 -17.05
CA SER A 19 -6.86 -5.22 -18.28
C SER A 19 -6.75 -3.70 -18.05
N SER A 20 -7.63 -3.13 -17.23
CA SER A 20 -7.58 -1.70 -16.88
C SER A 20 -6.32 -1.35 -16.08
N TRP A 21 -5.93 -2.19 -15.12
CA TRP A 21 -4.70 -1.99 -14.36
C TRP A 21 -3.47 -2.07 -15.26
N GLN A 22 -3.42 -3.04 -16.17
CA GLN A 22 -2.34 -3.17 -17.15
C GLN A 22 -2.26 -1.95 -18.09
N ALA A 23 -3.41 -1.45 -18.56
CA ALA A 23 -3.48 -0.24 -19.37
C ALA A 23 -2.95 1.01 -18.61
N CYS A 24 -3.10 1.03 -17.27
CA CYS A 24 -2.51 2.06 -16.40
C CYS A 24 -1.01 1.80 -16.07
N GLY A 25 -0.41 0.76 -16.65
CA GLY A 25 1.01 0.43 -16.49
C GLY A 25 1.33 -0.34 -15.21
N PHE A 26 0.35 -1.04 -14.64
CA PHE A 26 0.58 -1.97 -13.54
C PHE A 26 0.84 -3.38 -14.06
N THR A 27 1.73 -4.11 -13.38
CA THR A 27 1.86 -5.56 -13.51
C THR A 27 0.94 -6.24 -12.50
N VAL A 28 0.10 -7.16 -12.94
CA VAL A 28 -0.76 -7.93 -12.03
C VAL A 28 0.03 -9.12 -11.51
N ALA A 29 0.21 -9.18 -10.19
CA ALA A 29 0.83 -10.29 -9.48
C ALA A 29 -0.26 -11.07 -8.72
N VAL A 30 -0.34 -12.38 -8.96
CA VAL A 30 -1.36 -13.23 -8.34
C VAL A 30 -0.85 -13.74 -6.99
N ASN A 31 -1.65 -13.50 -5.94
CA ASN A 31 -1.42 -14.08 -4.62
C ASN A 31 -2.32 -15.31 -4.41
N PRO A 32 -1.81 -16.54 -4.55
CA PRO A 32 -2.61 -17.74 -4.33
C PRO A 32 -3.03 -17.95 -2.87
N GLN A 33 -2.42 -17.20 -1.94
CA GLN A 33 -2.68 -17.25 -0.50
C GLN A 33 -3.54 -16.07 -0.01
N ALA A 34 -4.18 -15.31 -0.91
CA ALA A 34 -4.97 -14.12 -0.55
C ALA A 34 -6.04 -14.39 0.52
N ALA A 35 -6.64 -15.60 0.52
CA ALA A 35 -7.62 -16.01 1.52
C ALA A 35 -7.04 -16.19 2.94
N SER A 36 -5.71 -16.27 3.08
CA SER A 36 -5.03 -16.42 4.38
C SER A 36 -4.74 -15.07 5.06
N GLY A 37 -5.26 -13.97 4.53
CA GLY A 37 -5.15 -12.64 5.11
C GLY A 37 -4.27 -11.68 4.32
N MET A 38 -4.44 -10.38 4.60
CA MET A 38 -3.75 -9.28 3.90
C MET A 38 -2.21 -9.38 3.99
N GLY A 39 -1.68 -9.93 5.09
CA GLY A 39 -0.23 -10.08 5.27
C GLY A 39 0.44 -10.87 4.15
N THR A 40 -0.25 -11.86 3.56
CA THR A 40 0.30 -12.63 2.43
C THR A 40 0.46 -11.78 1.16
N SER A 41 -0.43 -10.82 0.94
CA SER A 41 -0.32 -9.85 -0.17
C SER A 41 0.80 -8.84 0.08
N VAL A 42 0.97 -8.39 1.32
CA VAL A 42 2.11 -7.54 1.73
C VAL A 42 3.43 -8.28 1.53
N ALA A 43 3.49 -9.55 1.94
CA ALA A 43 4.69 -10.39 1.76
C ALA A 43 5.05 -10.56 0.28
N LEU A 44 4.07 -10.83 -0.58
CA LEU A 44 4.30 -10.93 -2.02
C LEU A 44 4.81 -9.60 -2.61
N ALA A 45 4.19 -8.47 -2.24
CA ALA A 45 4.64 -7.16 -2.70
C ALA A 45 6.09 -6.86 -2.28
N ALA A 46 6.46 -7.20 -1.04
CA ALA A 46 7.82 -7.03 -0.55
C ALA A 46 8.82 -7.96 -1.24
N THR A 47 8.44 -9.22 -1.52
CA THR A 47 9.26 -10.15 -2.30
C THR A 47 9.54 -9.62 -3.70
N LEU A 48 8.50 -9.13 -4.40
CA LEU A 48 8.66 -8.50 -5.71
C LEU A 48 9.57 -7.27 -5.68
N ALA A 49 9.48 -6.48 -4.62
CA ALA A 49 10.34 -5.32 -4.41
C ALA A 49 11.82 -5.72 -4.18
N LEU A 50 12.07 -6.80 -3.41
CA LEU A 50 13.39 -7.36 -3.20
C LEU A 50 13.99 -7.89 -4.50
N ASP A 51 13.22 -8.68 -5.27
CA ASP A 51 13.63 -9.24 -6.56
C ASP A 51 13.96 -8.15 -7.58
N ALA A 52 13.18 -7.06 -7.59
CA ALA A 52 13.41 -5.90 -8.43
C ALA A 52 14.54 -4.97 -7.94
N GLN A 53 15.13 -5.27 -6.78
CA GLN A 53 16.22 -4.50 -6.17
C GLN A 53 15.91 -3.00 -6.01
N VAL A 54 14.66 -2.64 -5.71
CA VAL A 54 14.25 -1.25 -5.50
C VAL A 54 14.67 -0.70 -4.13
N ASP A 55 14.76 0.62 -3.99
CA ASP A 55 15.19 1.27 -2.75
C ASP A 55 14.10 1.34 -1.68
N GLY A 56 12.84 1.10 -2.04
CA GLY A 56 11.71 1.09 -1.12
C GLY A 56 10.42 0.69 -1.79
N LEU A 57 9.38 0.51 -1.00
CA LEU A 57 8.06 0.05 -1.38
C LEU A 57 6.99 0.99 -0.82
N LEU A 58 6.12 1.51 -1.67
CA LEU A 58 4.89 2.18 -1.27
C LEU A 58 3.73 1.18 -1.39
N ILE A 59 3.04 0.94 -0.29
CA ILE A 59 1.84 0.10 -0.23
C ILE A 59 0.61 1.00 -0.13
N ALA A 60 -0.33 0.84 -1.05
CA ALA A 60 -1.63 1.49 -1.05
C ALA A 60 -2.73 0.44 -1.16
N LEU A 61 -3.87 0.70 -0.54
CA LEU A 61 -5.05 -0.15 -0.65
C LEU A 61 -5.96 0.34 -1.78
N ALA A 62 -6.51 -0.61 -2.55
CA ALA A 62 -7.34 -0.30 -3.71
C ALA A 62 -8.74 0.22 -3.34
N ASP A 63 -9.18 -0.05 -2.11
CA ASP A 63 -10.43 0.38 -1.51
C ASP A 63 -10.38 1.77 -0.85
N MET A 64 -9.23 2.46 -0.93
CA MET A 64 -9.04 3.83 -0.42
C MET A 64 -8.88 4.86 -1.58
N PRO A 65 -9.90 5.06 -2.44
CA PRO A 65 -9.75 5.88 -3.65
C PRO A 65 -9.72 7.39 -3.39
N LEU A 66 -10.05 7.84 -2.19
CA LEU A 66 -10.12 9.26 -1.84
C LEU A 66 -8.78 9.85 -1.38
N VAL A 67 -7.73 9.02 -1.23
CA VAL A 67 -6.40 9.51 -0.87
C VAL A 67 -5.86 10.42 -1.97
N PRO A 68 -5.57 11.70 -1.69
CA PRO A 68 -5.17 12.64 -2.72
C PRO A 68 -3.73 12.37 -3.20
N ALA A 69 -3.46 12.63 -4.48
CA ALA A 69 -2.13 12.47 -5.07
C ALA A 69 -1.03 13.23 -4.29
N GLY A 70 -1.34 14.41 -3.76
CA GLY A 70 -0.41 15.19 -2.93
C GLY A 70 0.02 14.46 -1.66
N HIS A 71 -0.87 13.64 -1.08
CA HIS A 71 -0.53 12.84 0.10
C HIS A 71 0.47 11.72 -0.24
N TYR A 72 0.28 11.02 -1.37
CA TYR A 72 1.27 10.06 -1.86
C TYR A 72 2.64 10.71 -2.10
N HIS A 73 2.66 11.92 -2.69
CA HIS A 73 3.91 12.66 -2.89
C HIS A 73 4.60 12.99 -1.56
N ALA A 74 3.84 13.38 -0.54
CA ALA A 74 4.40 13.68 0.78
C ALA A 74 5.04 12.44 1.43
N LEU A 75 4.35 11.28 1.39
CA LEU A 75 4.90 10.01 1.88
C LEU A 75 6.20 9.63 1.18
N ILE A 76 6.22 9.70 -0.17
CA ILE A 76 7.39 9.35 -0.98
C ILE A 76 8.55 10.31 -0.74
N ALA A 77 8.27 11.61 -0.69
CA ALA A 77 9.30 12.62 -0.41
C ALA A 77 9.93 12.41 0.96
N ARG A 78 9.10 12.12 1.98
CA ARG A 78 9.60 11.86 3.33
C ARG A 78 10.40 10.56 3.40
N ALA A 79 9.91 9.50 2.77
CA ALA A 79 10.65 8.23 2.67
C ALA A 79 12.00 8.40 1.97
N GLY A 80 12.06 9.21 0.90
CA GLY A 80 13.31 9.52 0.21
C GLY A 80 14.32 10.26 1.09
N GLN A 81 13.87 11.12 2.01
CA GLN A 81 14.74 11.79 2.98
C GLN A 81 15.30 10.85 4.05
N LEU A 82 14.51 9.86 4.45
CA LEU A 82 14.91 8.86 5.44
C LEU A 82 15.75 7.71 4.85
N GLY A 83 15.70 7.53 3.53
CA GLY A 83 16.48 6.52 2.81
C GLY A 83 16.10 5.09 3.14
N ALA A 84 17.09 4.19 3.26
CA ALA A 84 16.88 2.76 3.45
C ALA A 84 16.10 2.40 4.72
N ALA A 85 16.23 3.19 5.78
CA ALA A 85 15.52 3.01 7.05
C ALA A 85 14.12 3.64 7.07
N ALA A 86 13.62 4.14 5.93
CA ALA A 86 12.34 4.82 5.87
C ALA A 86 11.19 3.93 6.36
N LEU A 87 10.35 4.50 7.22
CA LEU A 87 9.12 3.90 7.71
C LEU A 87 8.12 5.04 7.94
N VAL A 88 7.26 5.28 6.96
CA VAL A 88 6.36 6.43 6.92
C VAL A 88 4.95 5.94 6.63
N ALA A 89 3.96 6.39 7.39
CA ALA A 89 2.59 5.98 7.23
C ALA A 89 1.62 7.16 7.25
N SER A 90 0.45 6.96 6.68
CA SER A 90 -0.66 7.91 6.80
C SER A 90 -1.26 7.86 8.20
N ALA A 91 -1.77 9.01 8.67
CA ALA A 91 -2.49 9.09 9.93
C ALA A 91 -3.72 10.00 9.83
N ALA A 92 -4.84 9.51 10.38
CA ALA A 92 -6.03 10.29 10.68
C ALA A 92 -6.15 10.41 12.20
N GLY A 93 -5.69 11.53 12.77
CA GLY A 93 -5.55 11.68 14.22
C GLY A 93 -4.53 10.67 14.78
N SER A 94 -4.97 9.78 15.68
CA SER A 94 -4.15 8.72 16.28
C SER A 94 -4.16 7.41 15.48
N VAL A 95 -5.04 7.28 14.48
CA VAL A 95 -5.18 6.07 13.68
C VAL A 95 -4.13 6.06 12.58
N ARG A 96 -3.31 5.00 12.56
CA ARG A 96 -2.31 4.73 11.52
C ARG A 96 -2.90 3.83 10.45
N SER A 97 -2.63 4.17 9.19
CA SER A 97 -3.24 3.49 8.05
C SER A 97 -2.30 3.49 6.83
N PRO A 98 -2.48 2.59 5.88
CA PRO A 98 -2.05 2.84 4.52
C PRO A 98 -2.68 4.12 3.93
N PRO A 99 -2.09 4.69 2.87
CA PRO A 99 -0.83 4.27 2.26
C PRO A 99 0.37 4.48 3.16
N ALA A 100 1.38 3.60 3.00
CA ALA A 100 2.62 3.63 3.78
C ALA A 100 3.83 3.34 2.88
N ALA A 101 4.96 3.98 3.20
CA ALA A 101 6.21 3.83 2.48
C ALA A 101 7.26 3.19 3.39
N PHE A 102 7.95 2.19 2.86
CA PHE A 102 8.95 1.38 3.54
C PHE A 102 10.26 1.44 2.76
N GLY A 103 11.35 1.77 3.42
CA GLY A 103 12.69 1.67 2.86
C GLY A 103 13.17 0.22 2.78
N ARG A 104 14.29 0.02 2.09
CA ARG A 104 14.86 -1.31 1.81
C ARG A 104 15.08 -2.16 3.07
N ASP A 105 15.45 -1.56 4.18
CA ASP A 105 15.77 -2.29 5.43
C ASP A 105 14.56 -3.03 6.01
N HIS A 106 13.34 -2.61 5.66
CA HIS A 106 12.09 -3.21 6.13
C HIS A 106 11.53 -4.29 5.21
N LEU A 107 12.03 -4.43 3.97
CA LEU A 107 11.45 -5.33 2.97
C LEU A 107 11.53 -6.80 3.39
N ASN A 108 12.61 -7.24 4.01
CA ASN A 108 12.74 -8.63 4.50
C ASN A 108 11.71 -8.95 5.60
N VAL A 109 11.45 -7.99 6.50
CA VAL A 109 10.44 -8.15 7.55
C VAL A 109 9.04 -8.23 6.94
N LEU A 110 8.75 -7.38 5.95
CA LEU A 110 7.48 -7.40 5.23
C LEU A 110 7.31 -8.70 4.44
N ALA A 111 8.36 -9.21 3.78
CA ALA A 111 8.33 -10.45 3.02
C ALA A 111 8.06 -11.70 3.90
N ALA A 112 8.38 -11.62 5.19
CA ALA A 112 8.06 -12.65 6.17
C ALA A 112 6.66 -12.51 6.80
N SER A 113 5.85 -11.54 6.37
CA SER A 113 4.51 -11.28 6.91
C SER A 113 3.55 -12.44 6.65
N GLN A 114 2.70 -12.74 7.64
CA GLN A 114 1.69 -13.80 7.57
C GLN A 114 0.36 -13.33 8.19
N GLY A 115 -0.75 -13.91 7.73
CA GLY A 115 -2.08 -13.63 8.26
C GLY A 115 -2.47 -12.16 8.18
N ASP A 116 -3.15 -11.66 9.19
CA ASP A 116 -3.62 -10.27 9.26
C ASP A 116 -2.66 -9.32 9.97
N THR A 117 -1.54 -9.81 10.48
CA THR A 117 -0.58 -9.00 11.24
C THR A 117 0.38 -8.20 10.35
N GLY A 118 0.64 -8.65 9.14
CA GLY A 118 1.39 -8.02 8.04
C GLY A 118 2.34 -6.88 8.45
N GLY A 119 2.17 -5.74 7.83
CA GLY A 119 2.92 -4.52 8.16
C GLY A 119 2.43 -3.77 9.40
N ARG A 120 1.37 -4.23 10.09
CA ARG A 120 0.74 -3.46 11.18
C ARG A 120 1.68 -3.18 12.35
N ALA A 121 2.55 -4.13 12.70
CA ALA A 121 3.55 -3.93 13.74
C ALA A 121 4.58 -2.85 13.37
N LEU A 122 4.98 -2.81 12.09
CA LEU A 122 5.86 -1.76 11.57
C LEU A 122 5.16 -0.40 11.58
N LEU A 123 3.88 -0.33 11.17
CA LEU A 123 3.12 0.92 11.20
C LEU A 123 3.10 1.54 12.61
N GLY A 124 3.16 0.71 13.66
CA GLY A 124 3.28 1.17 15.05
C GLY A 124 4.49 2.07 15.33
N GLN A 125 5.56 1.92 14.55
CA GLN A 125 6.82 2.66 14.70
C GLN A 125 7.02 3.72 13.59
N ALA A 126 6.07 3.83 12.64
CA ALA A 126 6.21 4.70 11.50
C ALA A 126 6.16 6.18 11.89
N GLU A 127 6.93 6.99 11.19
CA GLU A 127 6.72 8.43 11.14
C GLU A 127 5.40 8.72 10.43
N LEU A 128 4.63 9.67 10.94
CA LEU A 128 3.24 9.87 10.50
C LEU A 128 3.12 11.12 9.63
N ILE A 129 2.49 10.96 8.47
CA ILE A 129 2.03 12.05 7.63
C ILE A 129 0.52 12.19 7.81
N ALA A 130 0.10 13.33 8.31
CA ALA A 130 -1.32 13.60 8.55
C ALA A 130 -2.11 13.65 7.23
N CYS A 131 -3.25 13.00 7.22
CA CYS A 131 -4.25 13.09 6.15
C CYS A 131 -5.62 13.34 6.78
N ALA A 132 -6.49 14.04 6.06
CA ALA A 132 -7.85 14.28 6.54
C ALA A 132 -8.60 12.94 6.70
N PRO A 133 -9.35 12.73 7.79
CA PRO A 133 -10.01 11.44 8.06
C PRO A 133 -10.94 10.98 6.94
N ASP A 134 -11.64 11.91 6.30
CA ASP A 134 -12.53 11.66 5.16
C ASP A 134 -11.80 11.22 3.88
N ARG A 135 -10.47 11.28 3.87
CA ARG A 135 -9.61 10.84 2.77
C ARG A 135 -8.99 9.46 2.99
N LEU A 136 -8.99 8.96 4.21
CA LEU A 136 -8.47 7.63 4.60
C LEU A 136 -9.63 6.66 4.90
N ILE A 137 -10.65 6.67 4.07
CA ILE A 137 -11.84 5.82 4.21
C ILE A 137 -11.70 4.60 3.30
N ASP A 138 -11.89 3.41 3.88
CA ASP A 138 -12.05 2.17 3.13
C ASP A 138 -13.49 2.09 2.57
N ILE A 139 -13.62 1.73 1.29
CA ILE A 139 -14.92 1.54 0.64
C ILE A 139 -15.21 0.04 0.56
N ASP A 140 -15.72 -0.51 1.66
CA ASP A 140 -16.00 -1.94 1.81
C ASP A 140 -17.44 -2.32 1.45
N ASP A 141 -18.35 -1.35 1.42
CA ASP A 141 -19.76 -1.59 1.19
C ASP A 141 -20.42 -0.48 0.32
N PRO A 142 -21.64 -0.72 -0.21
CA PRO A 142 -22.36 0.27 -1.00
C PRO A 142 -22.65 1.59 -0.26
N GLN A 143 -22.82 1.57 1.06
CA GLN A 143 -23.09 2.76 1.84
C GLN A 143 -21.84 3.65 1.94
N ALA A 144 -20.66 3.06 2.16
CA ALA A 144 -19.39 3.75 2.11
C ALA A 144 -19.13 4.37 0.72
N LEU A 145 -19.48 3.65 -0.36
CA LEU A 145 -19.40 4.16 -1.73
C LEU A 145 -20.30 5.39 -1.95
N GLU A 146 -21.54 5.36 -1.47
CA GLU A 146 -22.44 6.52 -1.58
C GLU A 146 -21.98 7.73 -0.76
N GLN A 147 -21.34 7.50 0.38
CA GLN A 147 -20.74 8.57 1.16
C GLN A 147 -19.53 9.18 0.44
N ALA A 148 -18.65 8.33 -0.11
CA ALA A 148 -17.48 8.75 -0.85
C ALA A 148 -17.82 9.59 -2.11
N ARG A 149 -18.95 9.32 -2.77
CA ARG A 149 -19.44 10.10 -3.93
C ARG A 149 -19.84 11.54 -3.60
N LYS A 150 -20.04 11.85 -2.33
CA LYS A 150 -20.48 13.18 -1.87
C LYS A 150 -19.30 14.07 -1.42
N LEU A 151 -18.09 13.53 -1.39
CA LEU A 151 -16.83 14.19 -1.03
C LEU A 151 -16.04 14.68 -2.24
#